data_a4c77dedcae9805492a914f782bd773c
#
_entry.id   a4c77dedcae9805492a914f782bd773c
#
_cell.length_a   1.000
_cell.length_b   1.000
_cell.length_c   1.000
_cell.angle_alpha   90.00
_cell.angle_beta   90.00
_cell.angle_gamma   90.00
#
_symmetry.space_group_name_H-M   'P 1'
#
loop_
_entity.id
_entity.type
_entity.pdbx_description
1 polymer ?
#
loop_
_entity_poly.entity_id
_entity_poly.type
_entity_poly.pdbx_seq_one_letter_code
_entity_poly.pdbx_strand_id
1 'polypeptide(L)'
;YFKEMALFDSLKPMVSSEVIESFQIVWDNLGKPGSWWSGRQRIEIAEEIRDSSPPSVAERIVDFSNYSNEEISGITPFVKAVARKITYESSSIDKNVFDQIVAVIGEDQYAEIAAIASQLIPIYHLADVLGYDREELPNAESGSPSGERPDDLIEGVGFLPTFPTNGVPHVAVSLSLAQADNARRMLLVRAMYSGTD
;
A
#
# COMPACT_ATOMS: atom_id res chain seq x y z
N TYR A 1 -9.14 -3.41 -25.18
CA TYR A 1 -10.40 -3.53 -24.43
C TYR A 1 -10.07 -3.08 -23.00
N PHE A 2 -10.43 -1.86 -22.65
CA PHE A 2 -10.50 -1.44 -21.25
C PHE A 2 -11.62 -2.30 -20.63
N LYS A 3 -11.29 -3.16 -19.69
CA LYS A 3 -12.27 -3.81 -18.83
C LYS A 3 -12.89 -2.69 -18.02
N GLU A 4 -14.20 -2.48 -18.15
CA GLU A 4 -14.91 -1.53 -17.30
C GLU A 4 -14.60 -1.86 -15.84
N MET A 5 -14.11 -0.90 -15.07
CA MET A 5 -13.87 -1.06 -13.64
C MET A 5 -15.22 -0.95 -12.95
N ALA A 6 -15.85 -2.09 -12.71
CA ALA A 6 -17.25 -2.18 -12.30
C ALA A 6 -17.55 -1.43 -11.00
N LEU A 7 -16.64 -1.47 -10.01
CA LEU A 7 -16.78 -0.73 -8.76
C LEU A 7 -16.78 0.78 -9.02
N PHE A 8 -15.80 1.28 -9.77
CA PHE A 8 -15.63 2.72 -9.97
C PHE A 8 -16.79 3.33 -10.75
N ASP A 9 -17.36 2.59 -11.71
CA ASP A 9 -18.58 3.01 -12.40
C ASP A 9 -19.79 3.07 -11.46
N SER A 10 -19.90 2.10 -10.56
CA SER A 10 -20.98 2.07 -9.56
C SER A 10 -20.85 3.21 -8.52
N LEU A 11 -19.65 3.68 -8.24
CA LEU A 11 -19.41 4.79 -7.30
C LEU A 11 -19.66 6.17 -7.88
N LYS A 12 -19.65 6.36 -9.20
CA LYS A 12 -19.84 7.68 -9.87
C LYS A 12 -21.03 8.51 -9.39
N PRO A 13 -22.19 7.94 -9.07
CA PRO A 13 -23.31 8.74 -8.53
C PRO A 13 -23.15 9.19 -7.07
N MET A 14 -22.18 8.62 -6.33
CA MET A 14 -22.07 8.77 -4.87
C MET A 14 -20.84 9.54 -4.42
N VAL A 15 -19.81 9.62 -5.25
CA VAL A 15 -18.55 10.31 -4.95
C VAL A 15 -18.16 11.23 -6.08
N SER A 16 -17.34 12.24 -5.80
CA SER A 16 -16.91 13.21 -6.80
C SER A 16 -16.06 12.56 -7.91
N SER A 17 -16.00 13.21 -9.07
CA SER A 17 -15.16 12.76 -10.19
C SER A 17 -13.69 12.69 -9.81
N GLU A 18 -13.21 13.62 -8.99
CA GLU A 18 -11.82 13.65 -8.52
C GLU A 18 -11.47 12.40 -7.68
N VAL A 19 -12.41 11.92 -6.87
CA VAL A 19 -12.22 10.67 -6.10
C VAL A 19 -12.12 9.48 -7.06
N ILE A 20 -13.04 9.36 -8.03
CA ILE A 20 -12.99 8.28 -9.03
C ILE A 20 -11.69 8.32 -9.85
N GLU A 21 -11.29 9.50 -10.31
CA GLU A 21 -10.03 9.68 -11.04
C GLU A 21 -8.82 9.26 -10.19
N SER A 22 -8.81 9.60 -8.91
CA SER A 22 -7.74 9.18 -8.00
C SER A 22 -7.68 7.65 -7.82
N PHE A 23 -8.82 6.97 -7.77
CA PHE A 23 -8.91 5.51 -7.73
C PHE A 23 -8.37 4.89 -9.02
N GLN A 24 -8.77 5.43 -10.17
CA GLN A 24 -8.28 4.97 -11.48
C GLN A 24 -6.75 5.12 -11.59
N ILE A 25 -6.20 6.25 -11.15
CA ILE A 25 -4.75 6.47 -11.12
C ILE A 25 -4.04 5.40 -10.26
N VAL A 26 -4.61 5.01 -9.13
CA VAL A 26 -4.05 3.91 -8.31
C VAL A 26 -4.07 2.60 -9.11
N TRP A 27 -5.21 2.24 -9.70
CA TRP A 27 -5.35 0.99 -10.48
C TRP A 27 -4.43 0.93 -11.70
N ASP A 28 -4.34 2.01 -12.48
CA ASP A 28 -3.50 2.11 -13.68
C ASP A 28 -2.00 1.96 -13.39
N ASN A 29 -1.62 2.08 -12.13
CA ASN A 29 -0.22 2.00 -11.72
C ASN A 29 0.09 0.83 -10.78
N LEU A 30 -0.92 0.14 -10.27
CA LEU A 30 -0.74 -0.93 -9.28
C LEU A 30 0.04 -2.13 -9.87
N GLY A 31 -0.26 -2.50 -11.11
CA GLY A 31 0.40 -3.61 -11.81
C GLY A 31 1.77 -3.28 -12.40
N LYS A 32 2.18 -2.01 -12.42
CA LYS A 32 3.50 -1.59 -12.92
C LYS A 32 4.59 -1.86 -11.89
N PRO A 33 5.85 -2.09 -12.31
CA PRO A 33 6.97 -2.10 -11.39
C PRO A 33 7.01 -0.81 -10.58
N GLY A 34 7.24 -0.95 -9.28
CA GLY A 34 7.37 0.18 -8.36
C GLY A 34 8.82 0.58 -8.12
N SER A 35 9.10 1.18 -6.98
CA SER A 35 10.46 1.49 -6.57
C SER A 35 11.23 0.24 -6.16
N TRP A 36 10.58 -0.70 -5.46
CA TRP A 36 11.24 -1.84 -4.80
C TRP A 36 10.65 -3.21 -5.15
N TRP A 37 9.41 -3.26 -5.66
CA TRP A 37 8.71 -4.48 -6.04
C TRP A 37 8.40 -4.50 -7.53
N SER A 38 8.58 -5.65 -8.18
CA SER A 38 8.14 -5.87 -9.56
C SER A 38 6.61 -5.80 -9.66
N GLY A 39 6.08 -5.55 -10.84
CA GLY A 39 4.63 -5.49 -11.06
C GLY A 39 3.92 -6.73 -10.56
N ARG A 40 4.48 -7.92 -10.80
CA ARG A 40 3.94 -9.18 -10.30
C ARG A 40 3.88 -9.22 -8.76
N GLN A 41 4.98 -8.88 -8.08
CA GLN A 41 5.02 -8.88 -6.62
C GLN A 41 4.06 -7.85 -6.02
N ARG A 42 3.90 -6.69 -6.66
CA ARG A 42 2.92 -5.66 -6.26
C ARG A 42 1.49 -6.17 -6.34
N ILE A 43 1.14 -6.89 -7.40
CA ILE A 43 -0.19 -7.52 -7.51
C ILE A 43 -0.37 -8.60 -6.43
N GLU A 44 0.61 -9.44 -6.17
CA GLU A 44 0.53 -10.46 -5.10
C GLU A 44 0.40 -9.82 -3.69
N ILE A 45 1.06 -8.67 -3.44
CA ILE A 45 0.86 -7.87 -2.23
C ILE A 45 -0.57 -7.32 -2.18
N ALA A 46 -1.07 -6.80 -3.29
CA ALA A 46 -2.43 -6.26 -3.38
C ALA A 46 -3.51 -7.34 -3.21
N GLU A 47 -3.30 -8.54 -3.74
CA GLU A 47 -4.15 -9.72 -3.50
C GLU A 47 -4.22 -10.05 -2.01
N GLU A 48 -3.07 -10.06 -1.34
CA GLU A 48 -3.01 -10.31 0.09
C GLU A 48 -3.78 -9.26 0.90
N ILE A 49 -3.68 -7.97 0.53
CA ILE A 49 -4.44 -6.89 1.16
C ILE A 49 -5.94 -7.01 0.88
N ARG A 50 -6.32 -7.38 -0.35
CA ARG A 50 -7.71 -7.51 -0.77
C ARG A 50 -8.43 -8.70 -0.14
N ASP A 51 -7.78 -9.85 -0.14
CA ASP A 51 -8.43 -11.15 0.08
C ASP A 51 -8.21 -11.69 1.50
N SER A 52 -7.25 -11.12 2.26
CA SER A 52 -7.05 -11.54 3.63
C SER A 52 -8.21 -11.12 4.54
N SER A 53 -8.49 -11.96 5.51
CA SER A 53 -9.46 -11.65 6.56
C SER A 53 -8.75 -11.07 7.79
N PRO A 54 -9.46 -10.28 8.62
CA PRO A 54 -8.90 -9.86 9.91
C PRO A 54 -8.42 -11.08 10.71
N PRO A 55 -7.20 -11.03 11.25
CA PRO A 55 -6.65 -12.16 11.99
C PRO A 55 -7.45 -12.43 13.25
N SER A 56 -7.58 -13.71 13.62
CA SER A 56 -8.11 -14.10 14.92
C SER A 56 -7.21 -13.58 16.04
N VAL A 57 -7.72 -13.54 17.28
CA VAL A 57 -6.97 -13.06 18.44
C VAL A 57 -5.64 -13.81 18.62
N ALA A 58 -5.62 -15.12 18.29
CA ALA A 58 -4.41 -15.94 18.37
C ALA A 58 -3.39 -15.60 17.28
N GLU A 59 -3.85 -15.19 16.10
CA GLU A 59 -3.00 -14.81 14.95
C GLU A 59 -2.48 -13.38 15.05
N ARG A 60 -3.00 -12.57 15.98
CA ARG A 60 -2.53 -11.19 16.20
C ARG A 60 -1.13 -11.10 16.77
N ILE A 61 -0.68 -12.15 17.47
CA ILE A 61 0.69 -12.27 17.94
C ILE A 61 1.51 -12.86 16.80
N VAL A 62 1.86 -12.04 15.83
CA VAL A 62 2.72 -12.47 14.71
C VAL A 62 4.15 -12.55 15.24
N ASP A 63 4.64 -13.77 15.40
CA ASP A 63 6.07 -14.02 15.57
C ASP A 63 6.69 -14.16 14.18
N PHE A 64 7.30 -13.08 13.70
CA PHE A 64 7.93 -13.05 12.39
C PHE A 64 9.11 -14.03 12.24
N SER A 65 9.69 -14.55 13.34
CA SER A 65 10.73 -15.57 13.29
C SER A 65 10.26 -16.91 12.72
N ASN A 66 8.96 -17.16 12.73
CA ASN A 66 8.36 -18.41 12.24
C ASN A 66 8.02 -18.40 10.74
N TYR A 67 8.22 -17.27 10.04
CA TYR A 67 7.93 -17.19 8.62
C TYR A 67 9.18 -17.44 7.77
N SER A 68 9.03 -18.31 6.75
CA SER A 68 10.07 -18.53 5.77
C SER A 68 10.23 -17.31 4.85
N ASN A 69 11.48 -16.92 4.61
CA ASN A 69 11.84 -15.94 3.59
C ASN A 69 12.47 -16.62 2.35
N GLU A 70 12.23 -17.93 2.16
CA GLU A 70 12.67 -18.62 0.95
C GLU A 70 11.89 -18.10 -0.25
N GLU A 71 12.61 -17.78 -1.33
CA GLU A 71 12.01 -17.35 -2.60
C GLU A 71 11.17 -18.49 -3.20
N ILE A 72 9.88 -18.38 -3.04
CA ILE A 72 8.90 -19.05 -3.88
C ILE A 72 8.56 -18.05 -4.96
N SER A 73 8.38 -18.48 -6.20
CA SER A 73 7.98 -17.62 -7.31
C SER A 73 6.91 -16.58 -6.87
N GLY A 74 7.32 -15.33 -6.69
CA GLY A 74 6.44 -14.24 -6.22
C GLY A 74 6.88 -13.62 -4.89
N ILE A 75 5.93 -13.33 -4.00
CA ILE A 75 6.23 -12.86 -2.63
C ILE A 75 6.31 -14.01 -1.64
N THR A 76 7.19 -13.87 -0.64
CA THR A 76 7.39 -14.88 0.39
C THR A 76 6.25 -14.90 1.40
N PRO A 77 6.06 -16.02 2.16
CA PRO A 77 5.11 -16.04 3.27
C PRO A 77 5.35 -14.94 4.31
N PHE A 78 6.61 -14.54 4.51
CA PHE A 78 6.98 -13.42 5.36
C PHE A 78 6.37 -12.10 4.85
N VAL A 79 6.51 -11.79 3.57
CA VAL A 79 5.95 -10.57 2.96
C VAL A 79 4.43 -10.56 3.05
N LYS A 80 3.76 -11.71 2.85
CA LYS A 80 2.32 -11.85 3.06
C LYS A 80 1.90 -11.51 4.49
N ALA A 81 2.64 -12.03 5.48
CA ALA A 81 2.37 -11.73 6.89
C ALA A 81 2.57 -10.24 7.20
N VAL A 82 3.59 -9.59 6.62
CA VAL A 82 3.81 -8.15 6.76
C VAL A 82 2.65 -7.36 6.14
N ALA A 83 2.20 -7.71 4.93
CA ALA A 83 1.08 -7.05 4.28
C ALA A 83 -0.21 -7.15 5.11
N ARG A 84 -0.53 -8.32 5.65
CA ARG A 84 -1.67 -8.52 6.59
C ARG A 84 -1.53 -7.67 7.84
N LYS A 85 -0.36 -7.65 8.46
CA LYS A 85 -0.09 -6.88 9.68
C LYS A 85 -0.32 -5.39 9.45
N ILE A 86 0.18 -4.85 8.33
CA ILE A 86 -0.05 -3.46 7.96
C ILE A 86 -1.53 -3.19 7.72
N THR A 87 -2.24 -4.11 7.05
CA THR A 87 -3.66 -3.94 6.69
C THR A 87 -4.58 -3.88 7.91
N TYR A 88 -4.40 -4.78 8.86
CA TYR A 88 -5.37 -4.96 9.96
C TYR A 88 -4.88 -4.47 11.32
N GLU A 89 -3.59 -4.35 11.51
CA GLU A 89 -2.99 -4.11 12.83
C GLU A 89 -1.81 -3.14 12.79
N SER A 90 -1.83 -2.17 11.90
CA SER A 90 -0.75 -1.18 11.75
C SER A 90 -0.40 -0.48 13.07
N SER A 91 -1.38 -0.23 13.94
CA SER A 91 -1.16 0.36 15.25
C SER A 91 -0.38 -0.52 16.23
N SER A 92 -0.27 -1.82 15.98
CA SER A 92 0.50 -2.77 16.78
C SER A 92 1.94 -2.97 16.27
N ILE A 93 2.32 -2.29 15.19
CA ILE A 93 3.70 -2.27 14.70
C ILE A 93 4.47 -1.24 15.53
N ASP A 94 5.02 -1.71 16.65
CA ASP A 94 5.95 -0.93 17.45
C ASP A 94 7.37 -0.99 16.87
N LYS A 95 8.33 -0.32 17.51
CA LYS A 95 9.72 -0.28 17.04
C LYS A 95 10.36 -1.68 16.97
N ASN A 96 10.04 -2.56 17.91
CA ASN A 96 10.60 -3.91 17.94
C ASN A 96 10.06 -4.76 16.77
N VAL A 97 8.75 -4.71 16.51
CA VAL A 97 8.13 -5.40 15.37
C VAL A 97 8.64 -4.82 14.05
N PHE A 98 8.75 -3.50 13.95
CA PHE A 98 9.33 -2.86 12.77
C PHE A 98 10.77 -3.32 12.51
N ASP A 99 11.63 -3.36 13.54
CA ASP A 99 13.02 -3.79 13.40
C ASP A 99 13.14 -5.25 12.94
N GLN A 100 12.27 -6.13 13.42
CA GLN A 100 12.21 -7.52 12.94
C GLN A 100 11.84 -7.61 11.47
N ILE A 101 10.87 -6.79 11.03
CA ILE A 101 10.44 -6.78 9.63
C ILE A 101 11.57 -6.26 8.73
N VAL A 102 12.13 -5.10 9.04
CA VAL A 102 13.14 -4.48 8.17
C VAL A 102 14.49 -5.21 8.20
N ALA A 103 14.77 -5.99 9.23
CA ALA A 103 15.91 -6.88 9.24
C ALA A 103 15.86 -7.96 8.14
N VAL A 104 14.66 -8.30 7.66
CA VAL A 104 14.45 -9.31 6.62
C VAL A 104 14.26 -8.68 5.23
N ILE A 105 13.39 -7.69 5.11
CA ILE A 105 13.04 -7.12 3.79
C ILE A 105 13.62 -5.72 3.54
N GLY A 106 14.15 -5.06 4.56
CA GLY A 106 14.63 -3.68 4.46
C GLY A 106 13.51 -2.64 4.57
N GLU A 107 13.91 -1.41 4.90
CA GLU A 107 13.01 -0.26 5.04
C GLU A 107 12.30 0.10 3.72
N ASP A 108 13.03 -0.02 2.63
CA ASP A 108 12.60 0.37 1.30
C ASP A 108 11.42 -0.49 0.83
N GLN A 109 11.55 -1.81 0.91
CA GLN A 109 10.49 -2.76 0.56
C GLN A 109 9.29 -2.63 1.51
N TYR A 110 9.54 -2.46 2.82
CA TYR A 110 8.48 -2.21 3.79
C TYR A 110 7.68 -0.94 3.45
N ALA A 111 8.36 0.15 3.11
CA ALA A 111 7.71 1.41 2.77
C ALA A 111 6.77 1.28 1.57
N GLU A 112 7.15 0.51 0.55
CA GLU A 112 6.27 0.30 -0.61
C GLU A 112 5.08 -0.60 -0.29
N ILE A 113 5.22 -1.63 0.56
CA ILE A 113 4.06 -2.41 1.03
C ILE A 113 3.08 -1.48 1.77
N ALA A 114 3.58 -0.63 2.67
CA ALA A 114 2.76 0.33 3.40
C ALA A 114 2.09 1.35 2.46
N ALA A 115 2.78 1.76 1.40
CA ALA A 115 2.23 2.66 0.39
C ALA A 115 1.11 2.00 -0.42
N ILE A 116 1.26 0.75 -0.85
CA ILE A 116 0.21 -0.03 -1.53
C ILE A 116 -1.00 -0.17 -0.59
N ALA A 117 -0.78 -0.61 0.65
CA ALA A 117 -1.87 -0.79 1.62
C ALA A 117 -2.64 0.51 1.88
N SER A 118 -1.93 1.63 2.06
CA SER A 118 -2.55 2.94 2.32
C SER A 118 -3.35 3.51 1.14
N GLN A 119 -3.14 3.02 -0.07
CA GLN A 119 -3.94 3.35 -1.24
C GLN A 119 -5.17 2.42 -1.36
N LEU A 120 -5.02 1.13 -1.11
CA LEU A 120 -6.08 0.14 -1.32
C LEU A 120 -7.11 0.10 -0.20
N ILE A 121 -6.69 0.25 1.05
CA ILE A 121 -7.58 0.16 2.22
C ILE A 121 -8.75 1.14 2.14
N PRO A 122 -8.57 2.45 1.84
CA PRO A 122 -9.70 3.37 1.74
C PRO A 122 -10.68 2.99 0.62
N ILE A 123 -10.17 2.50 -0.52
CA ILE A 123 -10.98 2.10 -1.67
C ILE A 123 -11.85 0.88 -1.31
N TYR A 124 -11.24 -0.13 -0.68
CA TYR A 124 -11.95 -1.33 -0.27
C TYR A 124 -12.93 -1.07 0.88
N HIS A 125 -12.57 -0.22 1.86
CA HIS A 125 -13.50 0.17 2.90
C HIS A 125 -14.73 0.89 2.34
N LEU A 126 -14.55 1.76 1.35
CA LEU A 126 -15.69 2.41 0.70
C LEU A 126 -16.59 1.39 -0.01
N ALA A 127 -16.01 0.44 -0.76
CA ALA A 127 -16.76 -0.63 -1.39
C ALA A 127 -17.55 -1.46 -0.38
N ASP A 128 -16.89 -1.91 0.69
CA ASP A 128 -17.47 -2.73 1.74
C ASP A 128 -18.63 -2.01 2.45
N VAL A 129 -18.47 -0.73 2.80
CA VAL A 129 -19.51 0.09 3.46
C VAL A 129 -20.73 0.27 2.57
N LEU A 130 -20.52 0.41 1.26
CA LEU A 130 -21.60 0.58 0.29
C LEU A 130 -22.20 -0.75 -0.20
N GLY A 131 -21.63 -1.89 0.19
CA GLY A 131 -22.10 -3.21 -0.20
C GLY A 131 -21.78 -3.59 -1.65
N TYR A 132 -20.73 -3.01 -2.21
CA TYR A 132 -20.22 -3.36 -3.55
C TYR A 132 -19.11 -4.40 -3.48
N ASP A 133 -19.01 -5.21 -4.52
CA ASP A 133 -17.85 -6.07 -4.70
C ASP A 133 -16.59 -5.23 -4.91
N ARG A 134 -15.47 -5.70 -4.35
CA ARG A 134 -14.16 -5.06 -4.55
C ARG A 134 -13.71 -5.17 -6.01
N GLU A 135 -13.11 -4.11 -6.54
CA GLU A 135 -12.61 -4.08 -7.91
C GLU A 135 -11.57 -5.19 -8.14
N GLU A 136 -11.64 -5.81 -9.33
CA GLU A 136 -10.63 -6.79 -9.73
C GLU A 136 -9.27 -6.09 -9.91
N LEU A 137 -8.22 -6.76 -9.45
CA LEU A 137 -6.86 -6.23 -9.59
C LEU A 137 -6.42 -6.20 -11.05
N PRO A 138 -5.63 -5.20 -11.45
CA PRO A 138 -5.10 -5.13 -12.81
C PRO A 138 -4.08 -6.24 -13.05
N ASN A 139 -3.78 -6.50 -14.33
CA ASN A 139 -2.72 -7.42 -14.66
C ASN A 139 -1.35 -6.84 -14.30
N ALA A 140 -0.45 -7.71 -13.87
CA ALA A 140 0.95 -7.33 -13.67
C ALA A 140 1.63 -7.00 -15.00
N GLU A 141 2.35 -5.88 -15.00
CA GLU A 141 3.21 -5.49 -16.13
C GLU A 141 4.64 -6.00 -15.92
N SER A 142 5.30 -6.33 -17.02
CA SER A 142 6.71 -6.73 -16.99
C SER A 142 7.63 -5.52 -16.75
N GLY A 143 8.77 -5.76 -16.13
CA GLY A 143 9.78 -4.74 -15.84
C GLY A 143 10.44 -4.97 -14.49
N SER A 144 11.51 -4.22 -14.25
CA SER A 144 12.23 -4.23 -12.98
C SER A 144 11.84 -3.01 -12.15
N PRO A 145 11.82 -3.11 -10.82
CA PRO A 145 11.69 -1.95 -9.95
C PRO A 145 12.84 -0.96 -10.20
N SER A 146 12.63 0.33 -9.93
CA SER A 146 13.64 1.36 -10.19
C SER A 146 14.87 1.21 -9.27
N GLY A 147 14.67 0.78 -8.04
CA GLY A 147 15.72 0.66 -7.03
C GLY A 147 16.30 2.01 -6.59
N GLU A 148 15.65 3.12 -6.93
CA GLU A 148 16.12 4.45 -6.62
C GLU A 148 15.73 4.87 -5.20
N ARG A 149 16.73 4.98 -4.32
CA ARG A 149 16.57 5.53 -2.98
C ARG A 149 16.87 7.03 -3.00
N PRO A 150 15.99 7.88 -2.44
CA PRO A 150 16.26 9.31 -2.35
C PRO A 150 17.49 9.63 -1.49
N ASP A 151 18.27 10.65 -1.89
CA ASP A 151 19.49 11.06 -1.17
C ASP A 151 19.20 12.00 0.02
N ASP A 152 18.16 12.84 -0.08
CA ASP A 152 17.87 13.91 0.89
C ASP A 152 16.95 13.47 2.05
N LEU A 153 17.09 12.23 2.50
CA LEU A 153 16.30 11.70 3.61
C LEU A 153 16.91 12.08 4.96
N ILE A 154 16.03 12.40 5.89
CA ILE A 154 16.37 12.65 7.31
C ILE A 154 15.67 11.61 8.19
N GLU A 155 16.09 11.49 9.44
CA GLU A 155 15.36 10.70 10.43
C GLU A 155 13.92 11.24 10.57
N GLY A 156 12.94 10.35 10.38
CA GLY A 156 11.52 10.70 10.41
C GLY A 156 10.95 10.71 11.83
N VAL A 157 9.73 11.23 11.96
CA VAL A 157 8.95 11.16 13.22
C VAL A 157 8.51 9.73 13.52
N GLY A 158 8.28 8.93 12.48
CA GLY A 158 8.01 7.48 12.58
C GLY A 158 9.29 6.66 12.51
N PHE A 159 9.17 5.41 12.08
CA PHE A 159 10.31 4.49 12.01
C PHE A 159 11.07 4.57 10.68
N LEU A 160 10.46 5.14 9.63
CA LEU A 160 11.05 5.29 8.31
C LEU A 160 11.73 6.66 8.16
N PRO A 161 12.85 6.73 7.42
CA PRO A 161 13.41 8.01 7.00
C PRO A 161 12.46 8.72 6.03
N THR A 162 12.45 10.05 6.09
CA THR A 162 11.53 10.89 5.31
C THR A 162 12.25 12.09 4.71
N PHE A 163 11.64 12.70 3.68
CA PHE A 163 12.04 14.05 3.31
C PHE A 163 11.80 15.05 4.45
N PRO A 164 12.56 16.16 4.51
CA PRO A 164 12.22 17.27 5.37
C PRO A 164 10.80 17.77 5.07
N THR A 165 10.03 18.06 6.11
CA THR A 165 8.63 18.51 5.95
C THR A 165 8.49 19.85 5.28
N ASN A 166 9.44 20.77 5.48
CA ASN A 166 9.41 22.12 4.89
C ASN A 166 8.04 22.82 4.99
N GLY A 167 7.33 22.58 6.10
CA GLY A 167 6.01 23.17 6.36
C GLY A 167 4.81 22.33 5.90
N VAL A 168 5.01 21.20 5.22
CA VAL A 168 3.92 20.26 4.94
C VAL A 168 3.71 19.28 6.10
N PRO A 169 2.49 18.71 6.28
CA PRO A 169 2.23 17.72 7.30
C PRO A 169 3.13 16.47 7.14
N HIS A 170 3.53 15.85 8.25
CA HIS A 170 4.36 14.65 8.24
C HIS A 170 3.76 13.52 7.39
N VAL A 171 2.43 13.38 7.36
CA VAL A 171 1.75 12.39 6.52
C VAL A 171 2.11 12.52 5.04
N ALA A 172 2.40 13.70 4.56
CA ALA A 172 2.76 13.93 3.16
C ALA A 172 4.15 13.36 2.79
N VAL A 173 5.03 13.21 3.77
CA VAL A 173 6.40 12.71 3.58
C VAL A 173 6.66 11.34 4.22
N SER A 174 5.67 10.75 4.91
CA SER A 174 5.85 9.51 5.69
C SER A 174 6.30 8.29 4.87
N LEU A 175 6.07 8.29 3.56
CA LEU A 175 6.44 7.20 2.65
C LEU A 175 7.42 7.69 1.56
N SER A 176 8.39 8.51 1.95
CA SER A 176 9.40 9.08 1.04
C SER A 176 10.22 8.04 0.29
N LEU A 177 10.39 6.84 0.85
CA LEU A 177 11.09 5.71 0.20
C LEU A 177 10.29 5.10 -0.97
N ALA A 178 8.98 5.36 -1.07
CA ALA A 178 8.10 4.91 -2.15
C ALA A 178 7.43 6.13 -2.82
N GLN A 179 8.24 7.02 -3.40
CA GLN A 179 7.83 8.37 -3.85
C GLN A 179 6.63 8.36 -4.77
N ALA A 180 6.64 7.52 -5.82
CA ALA A 180 5.56 7.47 -6.80
C ALA A 180 4.24 7.00 -6.17
N ASP A 181 4.28 6.01 -5.28
CA ASP A 181 3.11 5.53 -4.55
C ASP A 181 2.65 6.55 -3.52
N ASN A 182 3.56 7.22 -2.82
CA ASN A 182 3.23 8.30 -1.90
C ASN A 182 2.55 9.48 -2.61
N ALA A 183 3.00 9.84 -3.80
CA ALA A 183 2.37 10.88 -4.61
C ALA A 183 0.93 10.51 -4.98
N ARG A 184 0.68 9.28 -5.44
CA ARG A 184 -0.68 8.76 -5.73
C ARG A 184 -1.56 8.74 -4.50
N ARG A 185 -1.03 8.26 -3.37
CA ARG A 185 -1.72 8.30 -2.08
C ARG A 185 -2.13 9.72 -1.69
N MET A 186 -1.26 10.71 -1.90
CA MET A 186 -1.56 12.10 -1.58
C MET A 186 -2.61 12.71 -2.52
N LEU A 187 -2.68 12.29 -3.79
CA LEU A 187 -3.79 12.64 -4.69
C LEU A 187 -5.11 12.08 -4.16
N LEU A 188 -5.12 10.79 -3.77
CA LEU A 188 -6.29 10.15 -3.17
C LEU A 188 -6.75 10.88 -1.90
N VAL A 189 -5.84 11.15 -0.96
CA VAL A 189 -6.15 11.88 0.28
C VAL A 189 -6.75 13.26 -0.06
N ARG A 190 -6.12 14.01 -0.96
CA ARG A 190 -6.64 15.33 -1.37
C ARG A 190 -8.04 15.23 -1.96
N ALA A 191 -8.28 14.29 -2.87
CA ALA A 191 -9.59 14.10 -3.49
C ALA A 191 -10.68 13.78 -2.46
N MET A 192 -10.37 12.94 -1.46
CA MET A 192 -11.31 12.57 -0.40
C MET A 192 -11.65 13.73 0.56
N TYR A 193 -10.78 14.73 0.69
CA TYR A 193 -10.99 15.87 1.59
C TYR A 193 -11.38 17.16 0.86
N SER A 194 -11.38 17.20 -0.48
CA SER A 194 -11.67 18.43 -1.27
C SER A 194 -13.14 18.84 -1.30
N GLY A 195 -14.02 18.11 -0.67
CA GLY A 195 -15.48 18.41 -0.63
C GLY A 195 -15.98 18.89 0.74
N THR A 196 -15.11 19.33 1.64
CA THR A 196 -15.46 19.70 3.02
C THR A 196 -15.48 21.21 3.28
N ASP A 197 -15.54 22.05 2.25
CA ASP A 197 -15.73 23.52 2.34
C ASP A 197 -17.21 23.92 2.40
#